data_f1d89fde3176532900e2c9ddae22d3c8
#
_entry.id   f1d89fde3176532900e2c9ddae22d3c8
#
_cell.length_a   1.000
_cell.length_b   1.000
_cell.length_c   1.000
_cell.angle_alpha   90.00
_cell.angle_beta   90.00
_cell.angle_gamma   90.00
#
_symmetry.space_group_name_H-M   'P 1'
#
loop_
_entity.id
_entity.type
_entity.pdbx_description
1 polymer ?
#
loop_
_entity_poly.entity_id
_entity_poly.type
_entity_poly.pdbx_seq_one_letter_code
_entity_poly.pdbx_strand_id
1 'polypeptide(L)'
;VSHVLDNPALHSLTGPHARFAERRGRVLRYPVDVSPWLALPEEPDARDWADLVALAGPGAEVPLPGYRGDVPAGWEVTFQVEGVQLVDDGLDAAADPEAVRLGAADVPEILDLVARTQPGPFLPRTIELGTYLGIRREGALVALAGERLHPPGYTEISAVCTDPAYRGQGLATRLVLAVAHGIRERGEVPFLHTGAGNTNAIRLYESLGFSLRRRTAFLAARPLRAAEAQSV
;
A
#
# COMPACT_ATOMS: atom_id res chain seq x y z
N VAL A 1 22.22 9.66 1.75
CA VAL A 1 20.86 10.16 2.09
C VAL A 1 19.89 9.18 1.48
N SER A 2 19.07 8.54 2.30
CA SER A 2 18.05 7.62 1.82
C SER A 2 16.95 8.39 1.07
N HIS A 3 16.33 7.75 0.11
CA HIS A 3 15.25 8.34 -0.67
C HIS A 3 13.91 8.13 0.06
N VAL A 4 13.00 9.11 0.00
CA VAL A 4 11.68 9.01 0.69
C VAL A 4 10.88 7.76 0.31
N LEU A 5 11.07 7.25 -0.90
CA LEU A 5 10.46 6.00 -1.36
C LEU A 5 11.16 4.73 -0.84
N ASP A 6 12.23 4.85 -0.05
CA ASP A 6 12.88 3.69 0.57
C ASP A 6 12.09 3.20 1.80
N ASN A 7 11.40 4.12 2.48
CA ASN A 7 10.47 3.84 3.57
C ASN A 7 9.19 4.69 3.42
N PRO A 8 8.36 4.42 2.42
CA PRO A 8 7.25 5.30 2.08
C PRO A 8 6.18 5.37 3.17
N ALA A 9 5.99 4.31 3.97
CA ALA A 9 5.05 4.33 5.09
C ALA A 9 5.51 5.30 6.20
N LEU A 10 6.80 5.25 6.58
CA LEU A 10 7.38 6.17 7.57
C LEU A 10 7.26 7.62 7.09
N HIS A 11 7.67 7.88 5.85
CA HIS A 11 7.65 9.23 5.29
C HIS A 11 6.23 9.77 5.06
N SER A 12 5.26 8.91 4.81
CA SER A 12 3.83 9.30 4.81
C SER A 12 3.37 9.69 6.21
N LEU A 13 3.63 8.87 7.22
CA LEU A 13 3.20 9.09 8.61
C LEU A 13 3.94 10.23 9.31
N THR A 14 5.13 10.61 8.85
CA THR A 14 5.86 11.79 9.33
C THR A 14 5.61 13.03 8.48
N GLY A 15 4.86 12.92 7.40
CA GLY A 15 4.56 13.97 6.43
C GLY A 15 3.05 14.13 6.19
N PRO A 16 2.56 13.97 4.94
CA PRO A 16 1.17 14.24 4.59
C PRO A 16 0.13 13.44 5.38
N HIS A 17 0.46 12.24 5.85
CA HIS A 17 -0.41 11.40 6.68
C HIS A 17 -0.17 11.54 8.19
N ALA A 18 0.53 12.57 8.66
CA ALA A 18 0.82 12.76 10.09
C ALA A 18 -0.43 12.76 10.97
N ARG A 19 -1.61 13.14 10.43
CA ARG A 19 -2.91 13.10 11.14
C ARG A 19 -3.36 11.68 11.52
N PHE A 20 -2.85 10.65 10.84
CA PHE A 20 -3.14 9.25 11.13
C PHE A 20 -2.08 8.61 12.04
N ALA A 21 -0.96 9.29 12.32
CA ALA A 21 0.16 8.68 12.99
C ALA A 21 -0.14 8.39 14.47
N GLU A 22 -0.30 7.12 14.81
CA GLU A 22 -0.17 6.63 16.18
C GLU A 22 1.30 6.32 16.43
N ARG A 23 1.88 6.92 17.49
CA ARG A 23 3.33 6.92 17.71
C ARG A 23 3.72 6.32 19.05
N ARG A 24 4.81 5.51 19.03
CA ARG A 24 5.56 5.16 20.22
C ARG A 24 7.06 5.19 19.91
N GLY A 25 7.81 6.03 20.61
CA GLY A 25 9.22 6.26 20.29
C GLY A 25 9.41 6.73 18.85
N ARG A 26 10.18 5.96 18.08
CA ARG A 26 10.43 6.17 16.65
C ARG A 26 9.48 5.36 15.75
N VAL A 27 8.67 4.46 16.33
CA VAL A 27 7.74 3.60 15.61
C VAL A 27 6.41 4.31 15.40
N LEU A 28 5.85 4.16 14.22
CA LEU A 28 4.56 4.73 13.82
C LEU A 28 3.65 3.64 13.26
N ARG A 29 2.34 3.83 13.41
CA ARG A 29 1.35 3.02 12.70
C ARG A 29 0.17 3.87 12.24
N TYR A 30 -0.55 3.38 11.27
CA TYR A 30 -1.90 3.85 10.97
C TYR A 30 -2.91 3.28 11.98
N PRO A 31 -4.07 3.94 12.21
CA PRO A 31 -5.19 3.31 12.88
C PRO A 31 -5.56 2.00 12.18
N VAL A 32 -5.87 0.97 12.94
CA VAL A 32 -6.05 -0.41 12.43
C VAL A 32 -7.17 -0.58 11.40
N ASP A 33 -8.12 0.34 11.37
CA ASP A 33 -9.22 0.40 10.41
C ASP A 33 -8.92 1.26 9.17
N VAL A 34 -7.78 1.97 9.15
CA VAL A 34 -7.29 2.76 8.03
C VAL A 34 -6.29 1.97 7.19
N SER A 35 -5.27 1.41 7.85
CA SER A 35 -4.23 0.60 7.18
C SER A 35 -3.57 -0.34 8.19
N PRO A 36 -3.22 -1.58 7.80
CA PRO A 36 -2.59 -2.53 8.70
C PRO A 36 -1.11 -2.23 8.97
N TRP A 37 -0.52 -1.22 8.33
CA TRP A 37 0.91 -1.05 8.27
C TRP A 37 1.50 -0.29 9.44
N LEU A 38 2.65 -0.81 9.90
CA LEU A 38 3.54 -0.17 10.83
C LEU A 38 4.81 0.29 10.09
N ALA A 39 5.43 1.32 10.60
CA ALA A 39 6.66 1.88 10.05
C ALA A 39 7.74 1.90 11.13
N LEU A 40 8.82 1.19 10.87
CA LEU A 40 10.06 1.24 11.63
C LEU A 40 11.00 2.31 11.06
N PRO A 41 11.93 2.87 11.86
CA PRO A 41 13.04 3.63 11.30
C PRO A 41 13.91 2.74 10.39
N GLU A 42 14.79 3.36 9.59
CA GLU A 42 15.64 2.62 8.65
C GLU A 42 16.56 1.61 9.35
N GLU A 43 17.09 2.00 10.49
CA GLU A 43 17.93 1.16 11.36
C GLU A 43 17.24 1.04 12.74
N PRO A 44 16.35 0.07 12.91
CA PRO A 44 15.66 -0.12 14.17
C PRO A 44 16.58 -0.79 15.20
N ASP A 45 16.53 -0.32 16.43
CA ASP A 45 17.18 -0.94 17.57
C ASP A 45 16.21 -1.79 18.41
N ALA A 46 16.71 -2.41 19.48
CA ALA A 46 15.90 -3.26 20.36
C ALA A 46 14.73 -2.50 21.01
N ARG A 47 14.87 -1.19 21.22
CA ARG A 47 13.80 -0.36 21.77
C ARG A 47 12.69 -0.13 20.76
N ASP A 48 13.01 0.07 19.47
CA ASP A 48 12.00 0.20 18.41
C ASP A 48 11.18 -1.08 18.27
N TRP A 49 11.82 -2.23 18.34
CA TRP A 49 11.11 -3.52 18.31
C TRP A 49 10.19 -3.70 19.54
N ALA A 50 10.60 -3.25 20.72
CA ALA A 50 9.75 -3.24 21.90
C ALA A 50 8.57 -2.26 21.77
N ASP A 51 8.83 -1.06 21.21
CA ASP A 51 7.79 -0.08 20.92
C ASP A 51 6.81 -0.58 19.84
N LEU A 52 7.29 -1.35 18.87
CA LEU A 52 6.45 -2.01 17.86
C LEU A 52 5.45 -2.99 18.50
N VAL A 53 5.93 -3.85 19.41
CA VAL A 53 5.06 -4.77 20.17
C VAL A 53 4.03 -4.02 20.98
N ALA A 54 4.45 -2.94 21.62
CA ALA A 54 3.55 -2.14 22.46
C ALA A 54 2.47 -1.40 21.66
N LEU A 55 2.75 -1.02 20.40
CA LEU A 55 1.77 -0.45 19.50
C LEU A 55 0.83 -1.51 18.91
N ALA A 56 1.38 -2.63 18.46
CA ALA A 56 0.62 -3.67 17.77
C ALA A 56 -0.20 -4.55 18.73
N GLY A 57 0.26 -4.70 19.96
CA GLY A 57 -0.25 -5.63 20.93
C GLY A 57 0.58 -6.93 21.00
N PRO A 58 0.55 -7.62 22.16
CA PRO A 58 1.34 -8.84 22.37
C PRO A 58 0.92 -9.97 21.40
N GLY A 59 1.89 -10.54 20.69
CA GLY A 59 1.66 -11.65 19.75
C GLY A 59 0.96 -11.26 18.44
N ALA A 60 0.75 -9.97 18.19
CA ALA A 60 0.18 -9.50 16.94
C ALA A 60 1.15 -9.73 15.78
N GLU A 61 0.61 -10.16 14.64
CA GLU A 61 1.33 -10.12 13.37
C GLU A 61 1.40 -8.68 12.88
N VAL A 62 2.60 -8.22 12.53
CA VAL A 62 2.87 -6.84 12.09
C VAL A 62 3.37 -6.84 10.65
N PRO A 63 2.61 -6.28 9.71
CA PRO A 63 3.07 -6.04 8.36
C PRO A 63 4.08 -4.88 8.34
N LEU A 64 5.26 -5.13 7.78
CA LEU A 64 6.39 -4.19 7.67
C LEU A 64 6.74 -3.99 6.18
N PRO A 65 5.92 -3.26 5.42
CA PRO A 65 6.13 -3.08 3.99
C PRO A 65 7.43 -2.31 3.74
N GLY A 66 8.28 -2.89 2.88
CA GLY A 66 9.56 -2.28 2.52
C GLY A 66 10.70 -2.51 3.52
N TYR A 67 10.45 -3.10 4.69
CA TYR A 67 11.51 -3.48 5.61
C TYR A 67 12.35 -4.61 5.02
N ARG A 68 13.68 -4.49 5.08
CA ARG A 68 14.65 -5.41 4.46
C ARG A 68 15.73 -5.92 5.41
N GLY A 69 15.69 -5.45 6.66
CA GLY A 69 16.60 -5.94 7.68
C GLY A 69 16.18 -7.30 8.21
N ASP A 70 17.07 -7.90 8.97
CA ASP A 70 16.76 -9.12 9.72
C ASP A 70 15.81 -8.80 10.89
N VAL A 71 14.86 -9.67 11.14
CA VAL A 71 14.06 -9.59 12.36
C VAL A 71 14.93 -10.06 13.54
N PRO A 72 14.82 -9.43 14.72
CA PRO A 72 15.68 -9.79 15.86
C PRO A 72 15.33 -11.18 16.41
N ALA A 73 16.26 -11.75 17.19
CA ALA A 73 16.00 -12.95 17.95
C ALA A 73 14.72 -12.79 18.79
N GLY A 74 13.88 -13.83 18.83
CA GLY A 74 12.56 -13.78 19.48
C GLY A 74 11.42 -13.29 18.58
N TRP A 75 11.68 -13.10 17.28
CA TRP A 75 10.66 -12.83 16.28
C TRP A 75 10.63 -13.94 15.21
N GLU A 76 9.46 -14.15 14.65
CA GLU A 76 9.21 -15.08 13.55
C GLU A 76 8.69 -14.32 12.34
N VAL A 77 9.27 -14.55 11.16
CA VAL A 77 8.72 -14.08 9.90
C VAL A 77 7.56 -14.99 9.52
N THR A 78 6.34 -14.44 9.50
CA THR A 78 5.11 -15.17 9.18
C THR A 78 4.74 -15.10 7.72
N PHE A 79 5.18 -14.03 7.04
CA PHE A 79 4.95 -13.81 5.61
C PHE A 79 6.13 -13.05 5.01
N GLN A 80 6.58 -13.49 3.85
CA GLN A 80 7.58 -12.77 3.07
C GLN A 80 7.39 -13.06 1.59
N VAL A 81 7.22 -11.99 0.81
CA VAL A 81 7.13 -12.05 -0.66
C VAL A 81 7.98 -10.94 -1.26
N GLU A 82 8.74 -11.29 -2.29
CA GLU A 82 9.45 -10.28 -3.07
C GLU A 82 8.47 -9.36 -3.79
N GLY A 83 8.78 -8.08 -3.78
CA GLY A 83 8.02 -7.03 -4.46
C GLY A 83 8.88 -6.17 -5.35
N VAL A 84 8.23 -5.36 -6.13
CA VAL A 84 8.83 -4.31 -6.93
C VAL A 84 8.14 -2.99 -6.65
N GLN A 85 8.93 -1.92 -6.68
CA GLN A 85 8.46 -0.55 -6.63
C GLN A 85 8.72 0.08 -7.99
N LEU A 86 7.65 0.56 -8.62
CA LEU A 86 7.70 1.25 -9.90
C LEU A 86 7.32 2.72 -9.71
N VAL A 87 7.94 3.60 -10.48
CA VAL A 87 7.74 5.05 -10.44
C VAL A 87 7.41 5.55 -11.83
N ASP A 88 6.57 6.57 -11.91
CA ASP A 88 6.25 7.28 -13.16
C ASP A 88 7.52 7.77 -13.86
N ASP A 89 7.68 7.37 -15.12
CA ASP A 89 8.79 7.71 -16.01
C ASP A 89 8.27 8.02 -17.42
N GLY A 90 7.13 8.68 -17.49
CA GLY A 90 6.53 9.10 -18.76
C GLY A 90 5.13 8.57 -19.01
N LEU A 91 4.32 8.41 -17.96
CA LEU A 91 2.89 8.07 -18.11
C LEU A 91 2.16 9.05 -19.03
N ASP A 92 1.32 8.52 -19.90
CA ASP A 92 0.31 9.33 -20.63
C ASP A 92 -0.96 9.43 -19.77
N ALA A 93 -0.80 10.12 -18.62
CA ALA A 93 -1.84 10.24 -17.62
C ALA A 93 -2.95 11.18 -18.11
N ALA A 94 -4.19 10.71 -18.07
CA ALA A 94 -5.36 11.47 -18.51
C ALA A 94 -6.58 11.18 -17.64
N ALA A 95 -7.44 12.18 -17.46
CA ALA A 95 -8.72 11.98 -16.82
C ALA A 95 -9.60 11.02 -17.62
N ASP A 96 -10.40 10.22 -16.94
CA ASP A 96 -11.34 9.31 -17.59
C ASP A 96 -12.79 9.76 -17.32
N PRO A 97 -13.60 9.99 -18.38
CA PRO A 97 -14.95 10.53 -18.22
C PRO A 97 -15.94 9.55 -17.54
N GLU A 98 -15.65 8.25 -17.50
CA GLU A 98 -16.48 7.27 -16.80
C GLU A 98 -16.02 7.02 -15.37
N ALA A 99 -14.81 7.46 -15.01
CA ALA A 99 -14.31 7.29 -13.66
C ALA A 99 -15.05 8.21 -12.69
N VAL A 100 -15.70 7.62 -11.71
CA VAL A 100 -16.40 8.35 -10.66
C VAL A 100 -15.56 8.36 -9.38
N ARG A 101 -15.52 9.50 -8.68
CA ARG A 101 -14.91 9.58 -7.37
C ARG A 101 -15.77 8.86 -6.35
N LEU A 102 -15.15 7.93 -5.63
CA LEU A 102 -15.80 7.16 -4.57
C LEU A 102 -15.63 7.84 -3.21
N GLY A 103 -16.59 7.66 -2.34
CA GLY A 103 -16.63 8.24 -1.00
C GLY A 103 -17.01 7.22 0.08
N ALA A 104 -17.25 7.71 1.29
CA ALA A 104 -17.58 6.86 2.42
C ALA A 104 -18.85 5.99 2.21
N ALA A 105 -19.82 6.50 1.45
CA ALA A 105 -21.04 5.75 1.11
C ALA A 105 -20.77 4.54 0.21
N ASP A 106 -19.69 4.54 -0.56
CA ASP A 106 -19.32 3.46 -1.49
C ASP A 106 -18.49 2.36 -0.82
N VAL A 107 -18.03 2.56 0.42
CA VAL A 107 -17.14 1.64 1.14
C VAL A 107 -17.68 0.20 1.21
N PRO A 108 -18.96 -0.05 1.50
CA PRO A 108 -19.49 -1.43 1.50
C PRO A 108 -19.31 -2.14 0.16
N GLU A 109 -19.53 -1.44 -0.94
CA GLU A 109 -19.40 -1.98 -2.30
C GLU A 109 -17.93 -2.16 -2.70
N ILE A 110 -17.06 -1.24 -2.26
CA ILE A 110 -15.61 -1.38 -2.42
C ILE A 110 -15.10 -2.63 -1.70
N LEU A 111 -15.50 -2.84 -0.45
CA LEU A 111 -15.11 -4.01 0.33
C LEU A 111 -15.55 -5.32 -0.32
N ASP A 112 -16.74 -5.35 -0.89
CA ASP A 112 -17.24 -6.50 -1.65
C ASP A 112 -16.40 -6.77 -2.91
N LEU A 113 -16.09 -5.74 -3.70
CA LEU A 113 -15.21 -5.87 -4.87
C LEU A 113 -13.79 -6.33 -4.48
N VAL A 114 -13.23 -5.76 -3.42
CA VAL A 114 -11.90 -6.13 -2.89
C VAL A 114 -11.89 -7.58 -2.40
N ALA A 115 -12.94 -8.05 -1.72
CA ALA A 115 -13.05 -9.43 -1.27
C ALA A 115 -13.03 -10.43 -2.44
N ARG A 116 -13.66 -10.08 -3.57
CA ARG A 116 -13.70 -10.92 -4.78
C ARG A 116 -12.43 -10.89 -5.62
N THR A 117 -11.66 -9.79 -5.55
CA THR A 117 -10.52 -9.54 -6.46
C THR A 117 -9.16 -9.60 -5.79
N GLN A 118 -9.09 -9.46 -4.45
CA GLN A 118 -7.87 -9.57 -3.62
C GLN A 118 -6.70 -8.67 -4.08
N PRO A 119 -6.89 -7.36 -4.32
CA PRO A 119 -5.82 -6.46 -4.81
C PRO A 119 -4.81 -6.08 -3.72
N GLY A 120 -5.05 -6.48 -2.50
CA GLY A 120 -4.33 -6.09 -1.30
C GLY A 120 -5.27 -5.51 -0.24
N PRO A 121 -4.76 -5.09 0.92
CA PRO A 121 -5.60 -4.65 2.02
C PRO A 121 -6.35 -3.36 1.68
N PHE A 122 -7.66 -3.40 1.87
CA PHE A 122 -8.55 -2.26 1.92
C PHE A 122 -9.49 -2.45 3.13
N LEU A 123 -9.50 -1.50 4.06
CA LEU A 123 -10.19 -1.54 5.33
C LEU A 123 -11.31 -0.48 5.34
N PRO A 124 -12.25 -0.50 6.30
CA PRO A 124 -13.40 0.41 6.29
C PRO A 124 -13.08 1.90 6.17
N ARG A 125 -11.90 2.33 6.64
CA ARG A 125 -11.46 3.73 6.57
C ARG A 125 -10.29 3.97 5.62
N THR A 126 -9.86 2.97 4.85
CA THR A 126 -8.77 3.13 3.86
C THR A 126 -9.09 4.23 2.84
N ILE A 127 -10.36 4.46 2.54
CA ILE A 127 -10.83 5.54 1.66
C ILE A 127 -10.35 6.94 2.09
N GLU A 128 -10.01 7.13 3.38
CA GLU A 128 -9.53 8.41 3.92
C GLU A 128 -8.07 8.72 3.54
N LEU A 129 -7.33 7.75 3.00
CA LEU A 129 -5.93 7.91 2.63
C LEU A 129 -5.73 8.79 1.40
N GLY A 130 -6.72 8.84 0.49
CA GLY A 130 -6.58 9.65 -0.72
C GLY A 130 -7.79 9.55 -1.63
N THR A 131 -7.59 9.84 -2.91
CA THR A 131 -8.63 9.75 -3.94
C THR A 131 -8.78 8.31 -4.40
N TYR A 132 -10.03 7.83 -4.44
CA TYR A 132 -10.40 6.55 -5.02
C TYR A 132 -11.35 6.78 -6.18
N LEU A 133 -11.05 6.15 -7.32
CA LEU A 133 -11.84 6.21 -8.53
C LEU A 133 -12.40 4.81 -8.86
N GLY A 134 -13.63 4.78 -9.32
CA GLY A 134 -14.28 3.55 -9.75
C GLY A 134 -14.97 3.69 -11.08
N ILE A 135 -15.15 2.56 -11.78
CA ILE A 135 -16.03 2.47 -12.95
C ILE A 135 -17.20 1.58 -12.60
N ARG A 136 -18.40 2.04 -12.99
CA ARG A 136 -19.66 1.31 -12.76
C ARG A 136 -20.19 0.74 -14.07
N ARG A 137 -20.87 -0.41 -13.97
CA ARG A 137 -21.67 -1.03 -15.05
C ARG A 137 -23.00 -1.46 -14.49
N GLU A 138 -24.07 -1.04 -15.11
CA GLU A 138 -25.45 -1.35 -14.64
C GLU A 138 -25.66 -0.98 -13.16
N GLY A 139 -25.03 0.10 -12.71
CA GLY A 139 -25.07 0.58 -11.31
C GLY A 139 -24.04 -0.06 -10.38
N ALA A 140 -23.50 -1.24 -10.67
CA ALA A 140 -22.52 -1.94 -9.83
C ALA A 140 -21.09 -1.43 -10.05
N LEU A 141 -20.29 -1.37 -8.97
CA LEU A 141 -18.86 -1.07 -9.03
C LEU A 141 -18.10 -2.28 -9.56
N VAL A 142 -17.47 -2.13 -10.74
CA VAL A 142 -16.78 -3.23 -11.43
C VAL A 142 -15.27 -3.07 -11.53
N ALA A 143 -14.75 -1.88 -11.29
CA ALA A 143 -13.31 -1.62 -11.26
C ALA A 143 -13.00 -0.50 -10.28
N LEU A 144 -11.81 -0.56 -9.68
CA LEU A 144 -11.33 0.35 -8.64
C LEU A 144 -9.84 0.62 -8.85
N ALA A 145 -9.40 1.83 -8.58
CA ALA A 145 -8.03 2.22 -8.27
C ALA A 145 -8.05 3.44 -7.35
N GLY A 146 -7.03 3.60 -6.53
CA GLY A 146 -6.97 4.74 -5.61
C GLY A 146 -5.58 5.01 -5.07
N GLU A 147 -5.51 5.95 -4.15
CA GLU A 147 -4.28 6.42 -3.53
C GLU A 147 -4.09 5.80 -2.16
N ARG A 148 -2.86 5.52 -1.77
CA ARG A 148 -2.56 4.87 -0.48
C ARG A 148 -1.51 5.61 0.33
N LEU A 149 -0.23 5.51 0.00
CA LEU A 149 0.85 6.19 0.70
C LEU A 149 1.21 7.51 0.03
N HIS A 150 1.46 8.53 0.85
CA HIS A 150 1.79 9.88 0.39
C HIS A 150 3.10 10.35 1.05
N PRO A 151 4.28 9.76 0.73
CA PRO A 151 5.55 10.36 1.13
C PRO A 151 5.74 11.70 0.40
N PRO A 152 6.50 12.66 0.97
CA PRO A 152 6.65 13.98 0.37
C PRO A 152 7.01 13.96 -1.11
N GLY A 153 6.21 14.61 -1.96
CA GLY A 153 6.39 14.69 -3.42
C GLY A 153 5.95 13.47 -4.22
N TYR A 154 5.41 12.45 -3.58
CA TYR A 154 4.98 11.20 -4.22
C TYR A 154 3.64 10.71 -3.69
N THR A 155 2.87 10.05 -4.54
CA THR A 155 1.62 9.38 -4.15
C THR A 155 1.54 7.98 -4.74
N GLU A 156 1.24 7.01 -3.90
CA GLU A 156 1.11 5.60 -4.30
C GLU A 156 -0.24 5.30 -4.90
N ILE A 157 -0.24 4.73 -6.11
CA ILE A 157 -1.43 4.11 -6.71
C ILE A 157 -1.58 2.70 -6.16
N SER A 158 -2.77 2.38 -5.66
CA SER A 158 -3.08 1.12 -5.00
C SER A 158 -4.52 0.66 -5.26
N ALA A 159 -4.87 -0.51 -4.71
CA ALA A 159 -6.21 -1.11 -4.81
C ALA A 159 -6.69 -1.30 -6.26
N VAL A 160 -5.76 -1.42 -7.21
CA VAL A 160 -6.08 -1.60 -8.62
C VAL A 160 -6.71 -2.98 -8.84
N CYS A 161 -7.99 -3.00 -9.16
CA CYS A 161 -8.69 -4.25 -9.41
C CYS A 161 -9.86 -4.09 -10.37
N THR A 162 -10.22 -5.21 -10.99
CA THR A 162 -11.38 -5.31 -11.90
C THR A 162 -12.09 -6.62 -11.61
N ASP A 163 -13.41 -6.56 -11.47
CA ASP A 163 -14.27 -7.73 -11.34
C ASP A 163 -13.98 -8.74 -12.45
N PRO A 164 -13.83 -10.04 -12.14
CA PRO A 164 -13.51 -11.07 -13.11
C PRO A 164 -14.39 -11.05 -14.38
N ALA A 165 -15.68 -10.73 -14.25
CA ALA A 165 -16.60 -10.66 -15.36
C ALA A 165 -16.33 -9.50 -16.35
N TYR A 166 -15.57 -8.49 -15.91
CA TYR A 166 -15.28 -7.28 -16.68
C TYR A 166 -13.79 -7.13 -17.05
N ARG A 167 -12.99 -8.17 -16.83
CA ARG A 167 -11.57 -8.19 -17.23
C ARG A 167 -11.40 -8.17 -18.75
N GLY A 168 -10.23 -7.75 -19.21
CA GLY A 168 -9.91 -7.65 -20.65
C GLY A 168 -10.50 -6.43 -21.36
N GLN A 169 -11.20 -5.54 -20.65
CA GLN A 169 -11.80 -4.31 -21.20
C GLN A 169 -10.96 -3.06 -20.94
N GLY A 170 -9.74 -3.18 -20.42
CA GLY A 170 -8.85 -2.05 -20.15
C GLY A 170 -9.23 -1.17 -18.95
N LEU A 171 -10.21 -1.57 -18.12
CA LEU A 171 -10.72 -0.73 -17.03
C LEU A 171 -9.64 -0.38 -16.00
N ALA A 172 -8.78 -1.36 -15.63
CA ALA A 172 -7.66 -1.10 -14.71
C ALA A 172 -6.68 -0.06 -15.28
N THR A 173 -6.32 -0.17 -16.56
CA THR A 173 -5.47 0.79 -17.27
C THR A 173 -6.04 2.19 -17.19
N ARG A 174 -7.30 2.34 -17.54
CA ARG A 174 -8.02 3.63 -17.53
C ARG A 174 -8.00 4.26 -16.14
N LEU A 175 -8.31 3.49 -15.11
CA LEU A 175 -8.31 3.98 -13.73
C LEU A 175 -6.92 4.33 -13.22
N VAL A 176 -5.89 3.55 -13.53
CA VAL A 176 -4.49 3.86 -13.18
C VAL A 176 -4.08 5.20 -13.78
N LEU A 177 -4.36 5.41 -15.07
CA LEU A 177 -4.04 6.68 -15.75
C LEU A 177 -4.84 7.86 -15.19
N ALA A 178 -6.11 7.66 -14.83
CA ALA A 178 -6.95 8.69 -14.23
C ALA A 178 -6.48 9.07 -12.81
N VAL A 179 -6.09 8.11 -11.98
CA VAL A 179 -5.51 8.38 -10.65
C VAL A 179 -4.16 9.09 -10.81
N ALA A 180 -3.29 8.62 -11.72
CA ALA A 180 -2.01 9.25 -12.01
C ALA A 180 -2.18 10.70 -12.49
N HIS A 181 -3.19 10.98 -13.30
CA HIS A 181 -3.53 12.34 -13.74
C HIS A 181 -3.79 13.25 -12.53
N GLY A 182 -4.68 12.86 -11.62
CA GLY A 182 -4.96 13.65 -10.42
C GLY A 182 -3.75 13.82 -9.50
N ILE A 183 -2.86 12.84 -9.41
CA ILE A 183 -1.59 12.93 -8.66
C ILE A 183 -0.68 13.99 -9.30
N ARG A 184 -0.49 13.94 -10.61
CA ARG A 184 0.34 14.91 -11.36
C ARG A 184 -0.20 16.34 -11.30
N GLU A 185 -1.53 16.52 -11.31
CA GLU A 185 -2.14 17.84 -11.16
C GLU A 185 -1.82 18.52 -9.83
N ARG A 186 -1.51 17.73 -8.80
CA ARG A 186 -1.03 18.24 -7.51
C ARG A 186 0.49 18.47 -7.47
N GLY A 187 1.21 18.20 -8.57
CA GLY A 187 2.67 18.31 -8.65
C GLY A 187 3.43 17.15 -7.98
N GLU A 188 2.75 16.02 -7.75
CA GLU A 188 3.34 14.83 -7.16
C GLU A 188 3.66 13.77 -8.23
N VAL A 189 4.54 12.83 -7.88
CA VAL A 189 4.97 11.75 -8.77
C VAL A 189 4.25 10.46 -8.40
N PRO A 190 3.48 9.85 -9.33
CA PRO A 190 2.88 8.55 -9.12
C PRO A 190 3.91 7.44 -8.92
N PHE A 191 3.67 6.55 -7.96
CA PHE A 191 4.42 5.32 -7.81
C PHE A 191 3.48 4.18 -7.39
N LEU A 192 3.96 2.95 -7.46
CA LEU A 192 3.18 1.79 -7.01
C LEU A 192 4.09 0.65 -6.58
N HIS A 193 3.49 -0.31 -5.87
CA HIS A 193 4.11 -1.58 -5.56
C HIS A 193 3.29 -2.74 -6.11
N THR A 194 3.97 -3.81 -6.50
CA THR A 194 3.34 -5.08 -6.81
C THR A 194 4.26 -6.24 -6.44
N GLY A 195 3.72 -7.45 -6.30
CA GLY A 195 4.55 -8.64 -6.10
C GLY A 195 5.46 -8.89 -7.30
N ALA A 196 6.71 -9.28 -7.04
CA ALA A 196 7.69 -9.55 -8.11
C ALA A 196 7.26 -10.71 -9.04
N GLY A 197 6.43 -11.63 -8.54
CA GLY A 197 5.83 -12.71 -9.34
C GLY A 197 4.63 -12.27 -10.19
N ASN A 198 4.08 -11.08 -9.99
CA ASN A 198 2.95 -10.58 -10.77
C ASN A 198 3.43 -9.97 -12.10
N THR A 199 3.98 -10.83 -12.96
CA THR A 199 4.58 -10.42 -14.24
C THR A 199 3.60 -9.72 -15.17
N ASN A 200 2.32 -10.08 -15.11
CA ASN A 200 1.29 -9.43 -15.93
C ASN A 200 1.06 -7.98 -15.50
N ALA A 201 0.98 -7.72 -14.20
CA ALA A 201 0.85 -6.36 -13.68
C ALA A 201 2.11 -5.53 -13.97
N ILE A 202 3.30 -6.11 -13.77
CA ILE A 202 4.57 -5.42 -14.06
C ILE A 202 4.62 -4.98 -15.52
N ARG A 203 4.36 -5.91 -16.46
CA ARG A 203 4.33 -5.59 -17.91
C ARG A 203 3.30 -4.53 -18.25
N LEU A 204 2.12 -4.58 -17.63
CA LEU A 204 1.09 -3.56 -17.82
C LEU A 204 1.64 -2.20 -17.38
N TYR A 205 2.15 -2.08 -16.16
CA TYR A 205 2.64 -0.81 -15.63
C TYR A 205 3.83 -0.27 -16.44
N GLU A 206 4.77 -1.12 -16.84
CA GLU A 206 5.88 -0.73 -17.73
C GLU A 206 5.37 -0.24 -19.09
N SER A 207 4.36 -0.88 -19.67
CA SER A 207 3.75 -0.45 -20.94
C SER A 207 3.00 0.88 -20.83
N LEU A 208 2.59 1.28 -19.62
CA LEU A 208 1.95 2.57 -19.35
C LEU A 208 2.97 3.70 -19.12
N GLY A 209 4.26 3.39 -18.91
CA GLY A 209 5.30 4.37 -18.66
C GLY A 209 5.78 4.43 -17.20
N PHE A 210 5.53 3.39 -16.40
CA PHE A 210 6.24 3.22 -15.14
C PHE A 210 7.59 2.54 -15.38
N SER A 211 8.60 2.93 -14.62
CA SER A 211 9.90 2.25 -14.58
C SER A 211 10.17 1.59 -13.24
N LEU A 212 10.92 0.48 -13.27
CA LEU A 212 11.36 -0.20 -12.06
C LEU A 212 12.36 0.68 -11.29
N ARG A 213 11.96 1.18 -10.12
CA ARG A 213 12.87 1.91 -9.25
C ARG A 213 13.73 0.97 -8.39
N ARG A 214 13.09 -0.02 -7.75
CA ARG A 214 13.81 -0.99 -6.91
C ARG A 214 13.01 -2.27 -6.65
N ARG A 215 13.74 -3.33 -6.31
CA ARG A 215 13.16 -4.51 -5.66
C ARG A 215 12.95 -4.23 -4.18
N THR A 216 11.86 -4.70 -3.63
CA THR A 216 11.46 -4.54 -2.23
C THR A 216 10.94 -5.86 -1.67
N ALA A 217 10.46 -5.86 -0.44
CA ALA A 217 9.81 -7.01 0.16
C ALA A 217 8.49 -6.59 0.82
N PHE A 218 7.53 -7.49 0.78
CA PHE A 218 6.38 -7.46 1.67
C PHE A 218 6.64 -8.49 2.76
N LEU A 219 6.84 -8.00 3.97
CA LEU A 219 7.18 -8.83 5.13
C LEU A 219 6.14 -8.61 6.21
N ALA A 220 5.74 -9.71 6.88
CA ALA A 220 5.07 -9.65 8.16
C ALA A 220 5.83 -10.52 9.17
N ALA A 221 5.86 -10.07 10.40
CA ALA A 221 6.53 -10.77 11.48
C ALA A 221 5.71 -10.67 12.77
N ARG A 222 5.94 -11.61 13.71
CA ARG A 222 5.34 -11.58 15.03
C ARG A 222 6.37 -11.91 16.11
N PRO A 223 6.23 -11.39 17.33
CA PRO A 223 7.05 -11.85 18.45
C PRO A 223 6.70 -13.30 18.81
N LEU A 224 7.71 -14.12 19.05
CA LEU A 224 7.53 -15.48 19.58
C LEU A 224 6.93 -15.42 20.98
N ARG A 225 6.04 -16.35 21.30
CA ARG A 225 5.54 -16.50 22.68
C ARG A 225 6.67 -17.02 23.57
N ALA A 226 6.67 -16.62 24.84
CA ALA A 226 7.73 -16.98 25.79
C ALA A 226 8.02 -18.49 25.91
N ALA A 227 7.05 -19.36 25.60
CA ALA A 227 7.21 -20.80 25.55
C ALA A 227 7.95 -21.34 24.31
N GLU A 228 7.88 -20.59 23.20
CA GLU A 228 8.50 -20.96 21.91
C GLU A 228 9.96 -20.49 21.83
N ALA A 229 10.31 -19.43 22.59
CA ALA A 229 11.66 -18.86 22.63
C ALA A 229 12.70 -19.73 23.36
N GLN A 230 12.28 -20.79 24.09
CA GLN A 230 13.18 -21.71 24.85
C GLN A 230 13.55 -22.97 24.08
N SER A 231 13.09 -23.14 22.85
CA SER A 231 13.28 -24.36 22.03
C SER A 231 14.18 -24.14 20.79
N VAL A 232 14.92 -23.04 20.74
CA VAL A 232 15.87 -22.72 19.64
C VAL A 232 17.29 -22.66 20.15
#